data_b4c0d5a42971d7620217b1bdc50fe9ac
#
_entry.id   b4c0d5a42971d7620217b1bdc50fe9ac
#
_cell.length_a   1.000
_cell.length_b   1.000
_cell.length_c   1.000
_cell.angle_alpha   90.00
_cell.angle_beta   90.00
_cell.angle_gamma   90.00
#
_symmetry.space_group_name_H-M   'P 1'
#
loop_
_entity.id
_entity.type
_entity.pdbx_description
1 polymer ?
#
loop_
_entity_poly.entity_id
_entity_poly.type
_entity_poly.pdbx_seq_one_letter_code
_entity_poly.pdbx_strand_id
1 'polypeptide(L)'
;MRAVVGMLLVVFCLTGCALPQVSAEDRLFLDLSAELVGSYVLPKQSFDGEPVGGISAIAYDVPTDRLYGLSDNRDRPRFYTFAITGNLNSNLKDEQSSPELSVEAVTYLSDEAGNAYPSGSLDPEGMAITPSNTLLISTEGSPRRQIVPTIGEYDIETGRLLRSVPVPEKYFPDETPDESIEQTKGVQENLSFEALAVNFSSGTGGVYEPYRLFVATEGPLLQDLDFEPDIPYKNRLLHYTVDPYQITLISEHLYEMELAPTGAILHGVPEIAVLDQGGHFLSLERSYGFQGFTIRLYQLASGGATDIGTVGSLRGDVSGINPIEKELLVDLNRLDLPLQNYEAMAFGPTLGNRTRSLLLMSDDYFSDDQETSLLVFQLSGL
;
A
#
# COMPACT_ATOMS: atom_id res chain seq x y z
N MET A 1 -69.36 -8.10 -4.95
CA MET A 1 -68.14 -8.51 -5.63
C MET A 1 -67.18 -7.36 -5.95
N ARG A 2 -67.59 -6.20 -6.49
CA ARG A 2 -66.68 -5.08 -6.81
C ARG A 2 -66.01 -4.43 -5.59
N ALA A 3 -66.64 -4.35 -4.44
CA ALA A 3 -66.09 -3.78 -3.22
C ALA A 3 -65.02 -4.69 -2.57
N VAL A 4 -65.15 -6.00 -2.65
CA VAL A 4 -64.19 -6.98 -2.10
C VAL A 4 -62.90 -7.02 -2.94
N VAL A 5 -63.00 -6.87 -4.26
CA VAL A 5 -61.84 -6.82 -5.16
C VAL A 5 -61.03 -5.54 -4.94
N GLY A 6 -61.73 -4.40 -4.68
CA GLY A 6 -61.04 -3.14 -4.36
C GLY A 6 -60.29 -3.20 -3.03
N MET A 7 -60.84 -3.85 -2.02
CA MET A 7 -60.22 -4.01 -0.71
C MET A 7 -59.01 -4.97 -0.76
N LEU A 8 -59.04 -6.02 -1.57
CA LEU A 8 -57.93 -6.94 -1.80
C LEU A 8 -56.79 -6.24 -2.55
N LEU A 9 -57.06 -5.37 -3.51
CA LEU A 9 -56.03 -4.59 -4.24
C LEU A 9 -55.33 -3.57 -3.32
N VAL A 10 -56.06 -2.94 -2.39
CA VAL A 10 -55.49 -2.00 -1.41
C VAL A 10 -54.59 -2.72 -0.39
N VAL A 11 -54.99 -3.93 0.03
CA VAL A 11 -54.11 -4.75 0.93
C VAL A 11 -52.85 -5.22 0.24
N PHE A 12 -52.90 -5.54 -1.06
CA PHE A 12 -51.68 -5.90 -1.83
C PHE A 12 -50.74 -4.72 -2.07
N CYS A 13 -51.26 -3.48 -2.14
CA CYS A 13 -50.41 -2.29 -2.24
C CYS A 13 -49.77 -1.88 -0.90
N LEU A 14 -50.26 -2.37 0.24
CA LEU A 14 -49.71 -2.10 1.57
C LEU A 14 -48.66 -3.13 2.01
N THR A 15 -48.53 -4.26 1.32
CA THR A 15 -47.42 -5.17 1.44
C THR A 15 -46.32 -4.76 0.46
N GLY A 16 -45.93 -3.49 0.47
CA GLY A 16 -44.71 -3.05 -0.20
C GLY A 16 -43.56 -3.90 0.35
N CYS A 17 -42.81 -4.55 -0.56
CA CYS A 17 -41.59 -5.25 -0.19
C CYS A 17 -40.78 -4.31 0.69
N ALA A 18 -40.72 -4.56 1.98
CA ALA A 18 -39.67 -4.03 2.82
C ALA A 18 -38.41 -4.65 2.26
N LEU A 19 -37.70 -3.92 1.37
CA LEU A 19 -36.35 -4.27 1.02
C LEU A 19 -35.59 -4.37 2.34
N PRO A 20 -34.78 -5.41 2.55
CA PRO A 20 -33.94 -5.48 3.73
C PRO A 20 -33.20 -4.15 3.81
N GLN A 21 -33.39 -3.40 4.87
CA GLN A 21 -32.64 -2.18 5.12
C GLN A 21 -31.27 -2.63 5.66
N VAL A 22 -30.33 -2.75 4.74
CA VAL A 22 -28.92 -2.89 5.11
C VAL A 22 -28.51 -1.56 5.71
N SER A 23 -27.85 -1.56 6.87
CA SER A 23 -27.35 -0.35 7.52
C SER A 23 -26.43 0.44 6.56
N ALA A 24 -26.21 1.71 6.80
CA ALA A 24 -25.26 2.49 5.99
C ALA A 24 -23.85 1.93 6.14
N GLU A 25 -23.50 1.44 7.34
CA GLU A 25 -22.22 0.79 7.66
C GLU A 25 -22.04 -0.51 6.88
N ASP A 26 -23.04 -1.40 6.87
CA ASP A 26 -23.02 -2.65 6.10
C ASP A 26 -22.98 -2.45 4.57
N ARG A 27 -23.16 -1.21 4.09
CA ARG A 27 -23.02 -0.85 2.67
C ARG A 27 -21.74 -0.10 2.37
N LEU A 28 -21.04 0.35 3.40
CA LEU A 28 -19.81 1.11 3.26
C LEU A 28 -18.63 0.19 2.94
N PHE A 29 -18.58 -0.97 3.57
CA PHE A 29 -17.52 -1.96 3.41
C PHE A 29 -18.00 -3.17 2.59
N LEU A 30 -17.06 -3.88 1.97
CA LEU A 30 -17.32 -5.15 1.31
C LEU A 30 -17.43 -6.25 2.38
N ASP A 31 -18.19 -7.31 2.12
CA ASP A 31 -18.24 -8.50 2.98
C ASP A 31 -16.98 -9.36 2.78
N LEU A 32 -15.84 -8.78 3.18
CA LEU A 32 -14.50 -9.30 2.92
C LEU A 32 -13.99 -10.11 4.10
N SER A 33 -13.32 -11.22 3.82
CA SER A 33 -12.55 -11.98 4.80
C SER A 33 -11.19 -12.38 4.24
N ALA A 34 -10.18 -12.48 5.13
CA ALA A 34 -8.83 -12.90 4.78
C ALA A 34 -8.39 -14.01 5.73
N GLU A 35 -7.95 -15.14 5.18
CA GLU A 35 -7.46 -16.30 5.92
C GLU A 35 -6.00 -16.60 5.53
N LEU A 36 -5.13 -16.75 6.52
CA LEU A 36 -3.74 -17.13 6.28
C LEU A 36 -3.68 -18.60 5.83
N VAL A 37 -3.18 -18.83 4.63
CA VAL A 37 -3.14 -20.17 4.00
C VAL A 37 -1.74 -20.68 3.70
N GLY A 38 -0.72 -19.81 3.75
CA GLY A 38 0.66 -20.21 3.50
C GLY A 38 1.66 -19.22 4.08
N SER A 39 2.86 -19.71 4.35
CA SER A 39 4.02 -18.89 4.72
C SER A 39 5.30 -19.51 4.16
N TYR A 40 6.28 -18.66 3.87
CA TYR A 40 7.60 -19.08 3.40
C TYR A 40 8.66 -18.11 3.89
N VAL A 41 9.80 -18.61 4.31
CA VAL A 41 10.96 -17.79 4.64
C VAL A 41 11.98 -17.91 3.51
N LEU A 42 12.30 -16.79 2.88
CA LEU A 42 13.32 -16.74 1.85
C LEU A 42 14.70 -16.94 2.50
N PRO A 43 15.45 -17.99 2.15
CA PRO A 43 16.79 -18.17 2.69
C PRO A 43 17.71 -17.01 2.33
N LYS A 44 18.55 -16.58 3.27
CA LYS A 44 19.60 -15.59 2.99
C LYS A 44 20.47 -16.06 1.83
N GLN A 45 20.52 -15.28 0.79
CA GLN A 45 21.21 -15.60 -0.45
C GLN A 45 21.74 -14.34 -1.13
N SER A 46 22.59 -14.56 -2.11
CA SER A 46 23.06 -13.50 -3.01
C SER A 46 22.71 -13.87 -4.45
N PHE A 47 22.40 -12.87 -5.25
CA PHE A 47 22.18 -12.99 -6.68
C PHE A 47 23.04 -11.97 -7.42
N ASP A 48 23.82 -12.41 -8.42
CA ASP A 48 24.80 -11.60 -9.14
C ASP A 48 25.80 -10.84 -8.23
N GLY A 49 26.11 -11.45 -7.06
CA GLY A 49 27.04 -10.85 -6.08
C GLY A 49 26.42 -9.84 -5.12
N GLU A 50 25.12 -9.56 -5.24
CA GLU A 50 24.36 -8.69 -4.34
C GLU A 50 23.56 -9.50 -3.33
N PRO A 51 23.47 -9.09 -2.08
CA PRO A 51 22.57 -9.71 -1.12
C PRO A 51 21.10 -9.50 -1.55
N VAL A 52 20.29 -10.53 -1.45
CA VAL A 52 18.84 -10.46 -1.67
C VAL A 52 18.16 -10.18 -0.34
N GLY A 53 17.47 -9.06 -0.25
CA GLY A 53 16.81 -8.59 0.98
C GLY A 53 16.43 -7.12 0.89
N GLY A 54 16.06 -6.52 2.02
CA GLY A 54 15.61 -5.15 2.08
C GLY A 54 14.37 -4.94 1.20
N ILE A 55 13.35 -5.81 1.32
CA ILE A 55 12.18 -5.76 0.45
C ILE A 55 11.12 -4.86 1.08
N SER A 56 11.05 -3.62 0.62
CA SER A 56 10.08 -2.61 1.06
C SER A 56 8.73 -2.69 0.34
N ALA A 57 8.72 -3.09 -0.94
CA ALA A 57 7.46 -3.28 -1.67
C ALA A 57 7.48 -4.50 -2.58
N ILE A 58 6.29 -5.02 -2.91
CA ILE A 58 6.11 -6.09 -3.88
C ILE A 58 5.00 -5.75 -4.89
N ALA A 59 5.13 -6.25 -6.11
CA ALA A 59 4.09 -6.17 -7.13
C ALA A 59 4.05 -7.46 -7.96
N TYR A 60 2.86 -8.02 -8.15
CA TYR A 60 2.70 -9.26 -8.91
C TYR A 60 2.16 -8.98 -10.31
N ASP A 61 2.88 -9.46 -11.30
CA ASP A 61 2.51 -9.37 -12.71
C ASP A 61 1.76 -10.65 -13.16
N VAL A 62 0.45 -10.53 -13.27
CA VAL A 62 -0.42 -11.64 -13.67
C VAL A 62 -0.08 -12.21 -15.06
N PRO A 63 0.18 -11.39 -16.11
CA PRO A 63 0.54 -11.89 -17.43
C PRO A 63 1.81 -12.74 -17.47
N THR A 64 2.84 -12.39 -16.73
CA THR A 64 4.13 -13.10 -16.75
C THR A 64 4.28 -14.11 -15.62
N ASP A 65 3.36 -14.10 -14.63
CA ASP A 65 3.43 -14.93 -13.42
C ASP A 65 4.74 -14.67 -12.64
N ARG A 66 5.06 -13.38 -12.43
CA ARG A 66 6.27 -12.93 -11.73
C ARG A 66 5.92 -11.99 -10.60
N LEU A 67 6.66 -12.12 -9.50
CA LEU A 67 6.63 -11.19 -8.39
C LEU A 67 7.87 -10.29 -8.48
N TYR A 68 7.65 -8.98 -8.49
CA TYR A 68 8.72 -8.01 -8.35
C TYR A 68 8.82 -7.61 -6.88
N GLY A 69 10.05 -7.53 -6.36
CA GLY A 69 10.34 -7.06 -5.01
C GLY A 69 11.30 -5.89 -5.05
N LEU A 70 10.85 -4.72 -4.63
CA LEU A 70 11.66 -3.50 -4.54
C LEU A 70 12.58 -3.60 -3.33
N SER A 71 13.83 -3.21 -3.49
CA SER A 71 14.78 -3.16 -2.39
C SER A 71 15.03 -1.71 -1.99
N ASP A 72 14.98 -1.43 -0.68
CA ASP A 72 15.28 -0.14 -0.04
C ASP A 72 16.78 0.23 -0.03
N ASN A 73 17.59 -0.54 -0.75
CA ASN A 73 19.04 -0.33 -0.79
C ASN A 73 19.40 1.01 -1.42
N ARG A 74 19.76 1.99 -0.59
CA ARG A 74 20.10 3.37 -0.98
C ARG A 74 21.40 3.50 -1.75
N ASP A 75 22.30 2.50 -1.63
CA ASP A 75 23.58 2.53 -2.34
C ASP A 75 23.48 2.06 -3.78
N ARG A 76 22.62 1.08 -4.02
CA ARG A 76 22.35 0.48 -5.33
C ARG A 76 20.87 0.18 -5.46
N PRO A 77 20.02 1.19 -5.67
CA PRO A 77 18.56 1.03 -5.79
C PRO A 77 18.21 0.03 -6.88
N ARG A 78 17.37 -0.97 -6.57
CA ARG A 78 17.07 -2.08 -7.46
C ARG A 78 15.76 -2.76 -7.10
N PHE A 79 15.30 -3.59 -7.99
CA PHE A 79 14.26 -4.57 -7.70
C PHE A 79 14.67 -5.95 -8.18
N TYR A 80 14.11 -6.96 -7.54
CA TYR A 80 14.28 -8.36 -7.90
C TYR A 80 13.07 -8.85 -8.67
N THR A 81 13.29 -9.83 -9.59
CA THR A 81 12.24 -10.62 -10.20
C THR A 81 12.26 -11.99 -9.57
N PHE A 82 11.12 -12.39 -8.97
CA PHE A 82 10.95 -13.71 -8.36
C PHE A 82 9.98 -14.55 -9.18
N ALA A 83 10.27 -15.84 -9.32
CA ALA A 83 9.26 -16.84 -9.64
C ALA A 83 8.65 -17.38 -8.33
N ILE A 84 7.33 -17.50 -8.32
CA ILE A 84 6.59 -18.17 -7.24
C ILE A 84 6.32 -19.59 -7.69
N THR A 85 6.80 -20.56 -6.93
CA THR A 85 6.60 -21.99 -7.18
C THR A 85 5.97 -22.67 -5.95
N GLY A 86 5.62 -23.95 -6.08
CA GLY A 86 4.97 -24.70 -4.99
C GLY A 86 3.46 -24.46 -4.93
N ASN A 87 2.84 -24.90 -3.85
CA ASN A 87 1.40 -24.82 -3.67
C ASN A 87 1.03 -23.68 -2.71
N LEU A 88 0.52 -22.58 -3.24
CA LEU A 88 0.07 -21.44 -2.45
C LEU A 88 -1.12 -21.75 -1.52
N ASN A 89 -1.81 -22.90 -1.74
CA ASN A 89 -2.90 -23.39 -0.89
C ASN A 89 -2.45 -24.48 0.11
N SER A 90 -1.15 -24.62 0.35
CA SER A 90 -0.70 -25.63 1.31
C SER A 90 -1.19 -25.29 2.71
N ASN A 91 -1.80 -26.25 3.37
CA ASN A 91 -2.00 -26.14 4.81
C ASN A 91 -0.65 -25.82 5.45
N LEU A 92 -0.57 -24.80 6.32
CA LEU A 92 0.64 -24.39 7.07
C LEU A 92 1.39 -25.54 7.76
N LYS A 93 0.81 -26.76 7.77
CA LYS A 93 1.36 -27.98 8.39
C LYS A 93 2.04 -28.93 7.40
N ASP A 94 2.00 -28.65 6.09
CA ASP A 94 2.57 -29.50 5.06
C ASP A 94 3.80 -28.83 4.43
N GLU A 95 4.97 -29.02 5.02
CA GLU A 95 6.25 -28.44 4.57
C GLU A 95 6.62 -28.84 3.12
N GLN A 96 6.03 -29.91 2.57
CA GLN A 96 6.36 -30.39 1.21
C GLN A 96 5.61 -29.65 0.09
N SER A 97 4.64 -28.83 0.43
CA SER A 97 3.82 -28.08 -0.54
C SER A 97 3.78 -26.58 -0.28
N SER A 98 4.65 -26.05 0.56
CA SER A 98 4.73 -24.60 0.84
C SER A 98 5.04 -23.77 -0.41
N PRO A 99 4.60 -22.51 -0.49
CA PRO A 99 5.09 -21.60 -1.52
C PRO A 99 6.61 -21.47 -1.43
N GLU A 100 7.26 -21.27 -2.54
CA GLU A 100 8.70 -21.06 -2.62
C GLU A 100 8.98 -19.89 -3.58
N LEU A 101 9.93 -19.03 -3.23
CA LEU A 101 10.41 -17.93 -4.04
C LEU A 101 11.81 -18.24 -4.57
N SER A 102 12.01 -18.09 -5.88
CA SER A 102 13.33 -18.12 -6.48
C SER A 102 13.62 -16.83 -7.21
N VAL A 103 14.81 -16.25 -6.98
CA VAL A 103 15.27 -15.05 -7.68
C VAL A 103 15.67 -15.42 -9.11
N GLU A 104 15.08 -14.74 -10.11
CA GLU A 104 15.40 -14.95 -11.52
C GLU A 104 16.25 -13.81 -12.11
N ALA A 105 16.06 -12.58 -11.61
CA ALA A 105 16.80 -11.42 -12.08
C ALA A 105 16.94 -10.33 -11.00
N VAL A 106 17.88 -9.44 -11.19
CA VAL A 106 18.03 -8.17 -10.50
C VAL A 106 18.11 -7.04 -11.53
N THR A 107 17.32 -5.98 -11.34
CA THR A 107 17.31 -4.81 -12.21
C THR A 107 17.60 -3.56 -11.39
N TYR A 108 18.65 -2.82 -11.77
CA TYR A 108 19.07 -1.61 -11.08
C TYR A 108 18.31 -0.40 -11.60
N LEU A 109 17.90 0.49 -10.70
CA LEU A 109 17.25 1.74 -11.07
C LEU A 109 18.31 2.72 -11.63
N SER A 110 17.90 3.49 -12.63
CA SER A 110 18.72 4.50 -13.27
C SER A 110 17.91 5.75 -13.64
N ASP A 111 18.58 6.88 -13.81
CA ASP A 111 17.96 8.13 -14.22
C ASP A 111 17.45 8.08 -15.69
N GLU A 112 16.84 9.17 -16.16
CA GLU A 112 16.31 9.28 -17.54
C GLU A 112 17.40 9.09 -18.61
N ALA A 113 18.65 9.40 -18.29
CA ALA A 113 19.80 9.23 -19.18
C ALA A 113 20.42 7.82 -19.09
N GLY A 114 19.95 6.96 -18.16
CA GLY A 114 20.46 5.62 -17.91
C GLY A 114 21.70 5.60 -16.99
N ASN A 115 21.98 6.68 -16.26
CA ASN A 115 23.03 6.69 -15.27
C ASN A 115 22.57 6.12 -13.95
N ALA A 116 23.43 5.40 -13.24
CA ALA A 116 23.16 4.94 -11.89
C ALA A 116 22.97 6.13 -10.94
N TYR A 117 22.05 6.00 -9.99
CA TYR A 117 21.86 6.98 -8.94
C TYR A 117 23.10 7.04 -8.03
N PRO A 118 23.53 8.24 -7.58
CA PRO A 118 24.54 8.35 -6.54
C PRO A 118 24.09 7.65 -5.25
N SER A 119 25.04 7.01 -4.54
CA SER A 119 24.76 6.35 -3.26
C SER A 119 24.00 7.27 -2.30
N GLY A 120 22.88 6.77 -1.78
CA GLY A 120 22.00 7.46 -0.84
C GLY A 120 21.22 8.64 -1.44
N SER A 121 21.16 8.79 -2.76
CA SER A 121 20.34 9.83 -3.40
C SER A 121 18.91 9.39 -3.70
N LEU A 122 18.64 8.09 -3.66
CA LEU A 122 17.33 7.50 -3.87
C LEU A 122 17.06 6.51 -2.72
N ASP A 123 15.87 6.57 -2.18
CA ASP A 123 15.37 5.74 -1.09
C ASP A 123 14.03 5.15 -1.51
N PRO A 124 14.04 4.04 -2.28
CA PRO A 124 12.83 3.50 -2.88
C PRO A 124 12.04 2.67 -1.87
N GLU A 125 10.72 2.95 -1.74
CA GLU A 125 9.87 2.31 -0.74
C GLU A 125 8.61 1.66 -1.33
N GLY A 126 7.79 2.37 -2.09
CA GLY A 126 6.57 1.84 -2.68
C GLY A 126 6.72 1.44 -4.14
N MET A 127 5.97 0.42 -4.58
CA MET A 127 6.00 -0.05 -5.97
C MET A 127 4.64 -0.54 -6.46
N ALA A 128 4.25 -0.15 -7.68
CA ALA A 128 3.09 -0.71 -8.36
C ALA A 128 3.32 -0.87 -9.86
N ILE A 129 2.71 -1.92 -10.46
CA ILE A 129 2.73 -2.16 -11.91
C ILE A 129 1.64 -1.31 -12.58
N THR A 130 1.98 -0.65 -13.68
CA THR A 130 1.04 0.13 -14.49
C THR A 130 0.40 -0.72 -15.59
N PRO A 131 -0.72 -0.27 -16.19
CA PRO A 131 -1.30 -0.92 -17.37
C PRO A 131 -0.38 -0.98 -18.58
N SER A 132 0.64 -0.12 -18.64
CA SER A 132 1.67 -0.08 -19.68
C SER A 132 2.84 -1.03 -19.43
N ASN A 133 2.76 -1.87 -18.40
CA ASN A 133 3.83 -2.77 -17.99
C ASN A 133 5.12 -2.02 -17.62
N THR A 134 4.97 -0.92 -16.88
CA THR A 134 6.04 -0.17 -16.23
C THR A 134 5.88 -0.23 -14.73
N LEU A 135 6.88 0.20 -13.96
CA LEU A 135 6.82 0.28 -12.50
C LEU A 135 6.69 1.74 -12.06
N LEU A 136 5.68 2.07 -11.26
CA LEU A 136 5.70 3.26 -10.45
C LEU A 136 6.43 2.94 -9.14
N ILE A 137 7.38 3.80 -8.77
CA ILE A 137 8.17 3.65 -7.55
C ILE A 137 8.15 4.99 -6.82
N SER A 138 7.78 4.97 -5.53
CA SER A 138 7.91 6.09 -4.62
C SER A 138 9.24 6.07 -3.89
N THR A 139 9.68 7.24 -3.45
CA THR A 139 10.90 7.39 -2.64
C THR A 139 10.63 8.34 -1.50
N GLU A 140 11.20 8.05 -0.34
CA GLU A 140 11.01 8.89 0.83
C GLU A 140 11.74 10.23 0.77
N GLY A 141 12.86 10.28 0.04
CA GLY A 141 13.80 11.39 0.13
C GLY A 141 14.55 11.38 1.48
N SER A 142 15.13 12.50 1.84
CA SER A 142 15.77 12.71 3.14
C SER A 142 15.76 14.20 3.48
N PRO A 143 14.85 14.66 4.33
CA PRO A 143 14.80 16.05 4.75
C PRO A 143 16.12 16.59 5.31
N ARG A 144 16.85 15.78 6.08
CA ARG A 144 18.16 16.14 6.64
C ARG A 144 19.22 16.42 5.55
N ARG A 145 19.11 15.76 4.41
CA ARG A 145 20.02 15.89 3.27
C ARG A 145 19.44 16.80 2.18
N GLN A 146 18.30 17.43 2.41
CA GLN A 146 17.56 18.25 1.44
C GLN A 146 17.18 17.47 0.16
N ILE A 147 16.95 16.17 0.28
CA ILE A 147 16.46 15.33 -0.80
C ILE A 147 14.94 15.26 -0.68
N VAL A 148 14.25 15.74 -1.71
CA VAL A 148 12.79 15.73 -1.74
C VAL A 148 12.24 14.33 -2.05
N PRO A 149 11.06 13.95 -1.53
CA PRO A 149 10.40 12.72 -1.91
C PRO A 149 9.98 12.78 -3.38
N THR A 150 10.05 11.65 -4.08
CA THR A 150 9.69 11.56 -5.49
C THR A 150 8.84 10.34 -5.79
N ILE A 151 8.15 10.38 -6.94
CA ILE A 151 7.46 9.23 -7.51
C ILE A 151 7.86 9.19 -8.98
N GLY A 152 8.46 8.07 -9.40
CA GLY A 152 8.94 7.88 -10.77
C GLY A 152 8.25 6.71 -11.45
N GLU A 153 8.03 6.80 -12.76
CA GLU A 153 7.66 5.66 -13.61
C GLU A 153 8.92 5.12 -14.29
N TYR A 154 9.18 3.83 -14.09
CA TYR A 154 10.39 3.15 -14.55
C TYR A 154 10.06 2.05 -15.54
N ASP A 155 10.94 1.87 -16.51
CA ASP A 155 10.89 0.74 -17.43
C ASP A 155 11.22 -0.56 -16.68
N ILE A 156 10.34 -1.55 -16.78
CA ILE A 156 10.45 -2.79 -15.99
C ILE A 156 11.62 -3.69 -16.43
N GLU A 157 12.07 -3.57 -17.67
CA GLU A 157 13.16 -4.39 -18.19
C GLU A 157 14.53 -3.79 -17.87
N THR A 158 14.63 -2.46 -17.93
CA THR A 158 15.92 -1.76 -17.84
C THR A 158 16.13 -1.01 -16.52
N GLY A 159 15.08 -0.79 -15.75
CA GLY A 159 15.11 0.03 -14.52
C GLY A 159 15.29 1.52 -14.78
N ARG A 160 15.14 1.99 -16.02
CA ARG A 160 15.35 3.38 -16.38
C ARG A 160 14.12 4.23 -16.09
N LEU A 161 14.32 5.40 -15.47
CA LEU A 161 13.27 6.39 -15.26
C LEU A 161 12.72 6.88 -16.62
N LEU A 162 11.41 6.81 -16.79
CA LEU A 162 10.69 7.24 -17.99
C LEU A 162 10.09 8.64 -17.81
N ARG A 163 9.48 8.89 -16.64
CA ARG A 163 8.89 10.18 -16.27
C ARG A 163 8.66 10.27 -14.76
N SER A 164 8.48 11.47 -14.25
CA SER A 164 8.17 11.73 -12.83
C SER A 164 6.72 12.14 -12.64
N VAL A 165 6.13 11.73 -11.51
CA VAL A 165 4.81 12.17 -11.05
C VAL A 165 4.98 13.48 -10.29
N PRO A 166 4.19 14.54 -10.57
CA PRO A 166 4.25 15.78 -9.83
C PRO A 166 3.85 15.60 -8.36
N VAL A 167 4.71 16.00 -7.43
CA VAL A 167 4.45 15.99 -5.99
C VAL A 167 4.13 17.42 -5.54
N PRO A 168 3.05 17.67 -4.76
CA PRO A 168 2.74 18.99 -4.25
C PRO A 168 3.84 19.54 -3.32
N GLU A 169 4.11 20.84 -3.41
CA GLU A 169 5.18 21.52 -2.65
C GLU A 169 5.04 21.37 -1.13
N LYS A 170 3.81 21.16 -0.61
CA LYS A 170 3.57 20.96 0.83
C LYS A 170 4.26 19.71 1.41
N TYR A 171 4.67 18.75 0.55
CA TYR A 171 5.42 17.54 0.93
C TYR A 171 6.93 17.78 0.98
N PHE A 172 7.41 18.87 0.40
CA PHE A 172 8.84 19.17 0.38
C PHE A 172 9.29 19.74 1.73
N PRO A 173 10.45 19.32 2.23
CA PRO A 173 11.03 19.89 3.43
C PRO A 173 11.33 21.38 3.24
N ASP A 174 11.54 22.10 4.35
CA ASP A 174 12.04 23.47 4.29
C ASP A 174 13.43 23.51 3.63
N GLU A 175 13.65 24.46 2.74
CA GLU A 175 14.98 24.78 2.25
C GLU A 175 15.79 25.42 3.39
N THR A 176 16.61 24.66 4.07
CA THR A 176 17.44 25.15 5.16
C THR A 176 18.91 25.22 4.73
N PRO A 177 19.60 26.35 4.97
CA PRO A 177 21.01 26.45 4.65
C PRO A 177 21.93 25.68 5.60
N ASP A 178 21.39 25.13 6.68
CA ASP A 178 22.14 24.52 7.77
C ASP A 178 21.31 23.38 8.39
N GLU A 179 21.90 22.20 8.53
CA GLU A 179 21.29 21.01 9.14
C GLU A 179 20.86 21.23 10.61
N SER A 180 21.40 22.27 11.28
CA SER A 180 21.00 22.63 12.65
C SER A 180 19.64 23.34 12.73
N ILE A 181 19.07 23.76 11.60
CA ILE A 181 17.75 24.41 11.55
C ILE A 181 16.69 23.31 11.53
N GLU A 182 15.80 23.34 12.49
CA GLU A 182 14.69 22.39 12.61
C GLU A 182 13.70 22.56 11.44
N GLN A 183 13.35 21.46 10.81
CA GLN A 183 12.33 21.41 9.75
C GLN A 183 10.96 21.67 10.36
N THR A 184 10.11 22.44 9.69
CA THR A 184 8.77 22.80 10.16
C THR A 184 7.65 22.32 9.27
N LYS A 185 7.96 21.89 8.04
CA LYS A 185 7.00 21.39 7.05
C LYS A 185 7.58 20.25 6.22
N GLY A 186 6.71 19.61 5.44
CA GLY A 186 7.05 18.54 4.53
C GLY A 186 7.05 17.17 5.21
N VAL A 187 7.57 16.21 4.49
CA VAL A 187 7.71 14.84 4.98
C VAL A 187 8.71 14.76 6.14
N GLN A 188 8.53 13.76 6.98
CA GLN A 188 9.50 13.42 8.03
C GLN A 188 10.56 12.45 7.48
N GLU A 189 11.69 12.35 8.16
CA GLU A 189 12.73 11.36 7.84
C GLU A 189 12.20 9.95 8.10
N ASN A 190 12.25 9.06 7.12
CA ASN A 190 11.77 7.68 7.16
C ASN A 190 10.27 7.56 7.54
N LEU A 191 9.43 8.46 7.07
CA LEU A 191 7.96 8.45 7.26
C LEU A 191 7.26 9.15 6.08
N SER A 192 7.80 9.01 4.88
CA SER A 192 7.34 9.72 3.69
C SER A 192 6.42 8.86 2.80
N PHE A 193 6.64 8.84 1.49
CA PHE A 193 5.84 8.07 0.54
C PHE A 193 6.27 6.61 0.53
N GLU A 194 5.56 5.76 1.25
CA GLU A 194 5.74 4.31 1.21
C GLU A 194 4.64 3.65 0.37
N ALA A 195 3.39 3.77 0.79
CA ALA A 195 2.27 3.06 0.19
C ALA A 195 1.93 3.57 -1.22
N LEU A 196 1.88 2.67 -2.21
CA LEU A 196 1.60 3.01 -3.60
C LEU A 196 0.72 1.97 -4.28
N ALA A 197 -0.45 2.37 -4.81
CA ALA A 197 -1.37 1.48 -5.48
C ALA A 197 -1.90 2.06 -6.80
N VAL A 198 -2.08 1.18 -7.79
CA VAL A 198 -2.65 1.51 -9.09
C VAL A 198 -3.99 0.81 -9.26
N ASN A 199 -4.98 1.56 -9.73
CA ASN A 199 -6.29 1.05 -10.08
C ASN A 199 -6.56 1.26 -11.56
N PHE A 200 -6.74 0.18 -12.30
CA PHE A 200 -7.09 0.22 -13.72
C PHE A 200 -8.23 -0.74 -14.05
N SER A 201 -9.01 -0.39 -15.06
CA SER A 201 -10.07 -1.25 -15.55
C SER A 201 -9.48 -2.39 -16.38
N SER A 202 -9.60 -3.62 -15.92
CA SER A 202 -9.15 -4.81 -16.67
C SER A 202 -10.01 -5.16 -17.88
N GLY A 203 -11.02 -4.33 -18.21
CA GLY A 203 -12.06 -4.70 -19.16
C GLY A 203 -11.69 -4.53 -20.64
N THR A 204 -10.82 -3.60 -20.99
CA THR A 204 -10.46 -3.28 -22.38
C THR A 204 -8.95 -3.13 -22.61
N GLY A 205 -8.16 -3.03 -21.53
CA GLY A 205 -6.69 -3.19 -21.56
C GLY A 205 -5.93 -2.35 -22.60
N GLY A 206 -6.44 -1.17 -22.94
CA GLY A 206 -5.71 -0.27 -23.82
C GLY A 206 -4.61 0.45 -23.07
N VAL A 207 -3.37 0.35 -23.55
CA VAL A 207 -2.17 1.08 -23.08
C VAL A 207 -2.40 2.61 -22.97
N TYR A 208 -3.50 3.11 -23.53
CA TYR A 208 -3.87 4.52 -23.60
C TYR A 208 -5.03 4.91 -22.68
N GLU A 209 -5.61 3.96 -21.94
CA GLU A 209 -6.69 4.31 -21.01
C GLU A 209 -6.13 4.95 -19.74
N PRO A 210 -6.72 6.08 -19.26
CA PRO A 210 -6.33 6.66 -18.01
C PRO A 210 -6.53 5.69 -16.84
N TYR A 211 -5.59 5.67 -15.92
CA TYR A 211 -5.68 4.90 -14.69
C TYR A 211 -5.54 5.81 -13.46
N ARG A 212 -5.84 5.27 -12.30
CA ARG A 212 -5.71 5.99 -11.02
C ARG A 212 -4.48 5.51 -10.28
N LEU A 213 -3.73 6.45 -9.74
CA LEU A 213 -2.62 6.21 -8.83
C LEU A 213 -3.00 6.76 -7.46
N PHE A 214 -2.79 5.95 -6.43
CA PHE A 214 -2.94 6.32 -5.03
C PHE A 214 -1.59 6.21 -4.34
N VAL A 215 -1.28 7.21 -3.51
CA VAL A 215 -0.01 7.27 -2.77
C VAL A 215 -0.34 7.72 -1.35
N ALA A 216 0.10 6.99 -0.34
CA ALA A 216 -0.03 7.42 1.04
C ALA A 216 1.33 7.72 1.67
N THR A 217 1.34 8.68 2.58
CA THR A 217 2.50 8.87 3.47
C THR A 217 2.48 7.82 4.57
N GLU A 218 3.63 7.31 4.96
CA GLU A 218 3.74 6.39 6.09
C GLU A 218 3.35 7.07 7.40
N GLY A 219 3.83 8.29 7.61
CA GLY A 219 3.51 9.12 8.75
C GLY A 219 2.91 10.47 8.37
N PRO A 220 2.50 11.30 9.35
CA PRO A 220 1.99 12.64 9.12
C PRO A 220 3.10 13.57 8.61
N LEU A 221 2.73 14.60 7.83
CA LEU A 221 3.66 15.68 7.53
C LEU A 221 4.00 16.45 8.84
N LEU A 222 5.16 17.10 8.90
CA LEU A 222 5.58 17.87 10.08
C LEU A 222 4.56 18.96 10.49
N GLN A 223 3.92 19.59 9.51
CA GLN A 223 2.86 20.56 9.78
C GLN A 223 1.53 19.93 10.22
N ASP A 224 1.36 18.62 10.06
CA ASP A 224 0.16 17.88 10.44
C ASP A 224 0.31 17.18 11.80
N LEU A 225 1.54 17.10 12.31
CA LEU A 225 1.88 16.35 13.53
C LEU A 225 1.32 17.00 14.79
N ASP A 226 0.49 16.27 15.52
CA ASP A 226 0.14 16.56 16.91
C ASP A 226 1.16 15.91 17.85
N PHE A 227 1.48 16.60 18.95
CA PHE A 227 2.51 16.12 19.87
C PHE A 227 1.94 15.38 21.08
N GLU A 228 0.63 15.35 21.22
CA GLU A 228 -0.08 14.64 22.27
C GLU A 228 -0.15 13.14 21.93
N PRO A 229 0.23 12.24 22.87
CA PRO A 229 0.36 10.80 22.58
C PRO A 229 -0.96 10.06 22.38
N ASP A 230 -2.08 10.68 22.70
CA ASP A 230 -3.45 10.17 22.58
C ASP A 230 -4.20 10.75 21.37
N ILE A 231 -3.48 11.40 20.45
CA ILE A 231 -4.02 11.83 19.15
C ILE A 231 -3.49 10.90 18.06
N PRO A 232 -4.38 10.31 17.24
CA PRO A 232 -3.99 9.49 16.10
C PRO A 232 -3.15 10.27 15.06
N TYR A 233 -2.26 9.58 14.36
CA TYR A 233 -1.56 10.17 13.23
C TYR A 233 -2.52 10.48 12.09
N LYS A 234 -2.31 11.62 11.46
CA LYS A 234 -3.12 12.17 10.37
C LYS A 234 -2.32 12.14 9.07
N ASN A 235 -2.33 10.97 8.45
CA ASN A 235 -1.61 10.75 7.21
C ASN A 235 -2.41 11.26 6.02
N ARG A 236 -1.76 11.44 4.88
CA ARG A 236 -2.40 11.91 3.65
C ARG A 236 -2.35 10.82 2.59
N LEU A 237 -3.51 10.59 1.93
CA LEU A 237 -3.63 9.75 0.75
C LEU A 237 -3.90 10.64 -0.46
N LEU A 238 -2.97 10.64 -1.41
CA LEU A 238 -3.06 11.36 -2.67
C LEU A 238 -3.69 10.49 -3.73
N HIS A 239 -4.56 11.06 -4.54
CA HIS A 239 -5.23 10.41 -5.65
C HIS A 239 -4.94 11.15 -6.96
N TYR A 240 -4.27 10.48 -7.88
CA TYR A 240 -3.95 10.99 -9.22
C TYR A 240 -4.75 10.26 -10.28
N THR A 241 -5.00 10.98 -11.38
CA THR A 241 -5.27 10.37 -12.68
C THR A 241 -4.01 10.42 -13.52
N VAL A 242 -3.70 9.33 -14.17
CA VAL A 242 -2.51 9.17 -15.01
C VAL A 242 -2.95 8.76 -16.40
N ASP A 243 -2.54 9.51 -17.40
CA ASP A 243 -2.68 9.17 -18.80
C ASP A 243 -1.33 9.31 -19.53
N PRO A 244 -1.21 8.91 -20.80
CA PRO A 244 0.08 8.99 -21.52
C PRO A 244 0.66 10.39 -21.66
N TYR A 245 -0.15 11.44 -21.51
CA TYR A 245 0.24 12.83 -21.76
C TYR A 245 0.29 13.67 -20.49
N GLN A 246 -0.48 13.31 -19.47
CA GLN A 246 -0.65 14.12 -18.28
C GLN A 246 -0.82 13.26 -17.02
N ILE A 247 -0.24 13.75 -15.92
CA ILE A 247 -0.47 13.23 -14.57
C ILE A 247 -1.04 14.36 -13.75
N THR A 248 -2.23 14.14 -13.17
CA THR A 248 -2.97 15.19 -12.45
C THR A 248 -3.39 14.70 -11.08
N LEU A 249 -3.01 15.44 -10.03
CA LEU A 249 -3.57 15.23 -8.69
C LEU A 249 -5.05 15.62 -8.71
N ILE A 250 -5.92 14.67 -8.35
CA ILE A 250 -7.37 14.84 -8.34
C ILE A 250 -7.86 15.30 -6.97
N SER A 251 -7.38 14.66 -5.92
CA SER A 251 -7.78 14.91 -4.54
C SER A 251 -6.73 14.41 -3.56
N GLU A 252 -6.80 14.89 -2.33
CA GLU A 252 -6.11 14.31 -1.18
C GLU A 252 -7.14 13.99 -0.10
N HIS A 253 -6.89 12.96 0.69
CA HIS A 253 -7.81 12.54 1.74
C HIS A 253 -7.05 12.30 3.04
N LEU A 254 -7.72 12.57 4.17
CA LEU A 254 -7.22 12.25 5.50
C LEU A 254 -7.33 10.73 5.73
N TYR A 255 -6.20 10.11 6.01
CA TYR A 255 -6.13 8.77 6.58
C TYR A 255 -5.78 8.92 8.07
N GLU A 256 -6.75 8.65 8.94
CA GLU A 256 -6.53 8.68 10.39
C GLU A 256 -6.12 7.27 10.86
N MET A 257 -4.91 7.15 11.41
CA MET A 257 -4.39 5.88 11.90
C MET A 257 -5.06 5.48 13.22
N GLU A 258 -4.87 4.23 13.64
CA GLU A 258 -5.11 3.87 15.04
C GLU A 258 -4.09 4.58 15.95
N LEU A 259 -4.40 4.62 17.26
CA LEU A 259 -3.42 5.11 18.23
C LEU A 259 -2.19 4.19 18.24
N ALA A 260 -1.02 4.81 18.27
CA ALA A 260 0.22 4.07 18.40
C ALA A 260 0.23 3.24 19.69
N PRO A 261 0.65 1.97 19.66
CA PRO A 261 0.84 1.19 20.88
C PRO A 261 1.81 1.88 21.85
N THR A 262 1.55 1.75 23.14
CA THR A 262 2.43 2.36 24.17
C THR A 262 3.88 1.90 24.00
N GLY A 263 4.79 2.85 23.83
CA GLY A 263 6.21 2.60 23.61
C GLY A 263 6.58 2.21 22.17
N ALA A 264 5.69 2.48 21.21
CA ALA A 264 6.02 2.40 19.81
C ALA A 264 7.15 3.38 19.46
N ILE A 265 8.10 2.90 18.67
CA ILE A 265 9.24 3.66 18.12
C ILE A 265 8.95 3.98 16.63
N LEU A 266 8.32 3.03 15.93
CA LEU A 266 7.82 3.19 14.58
C LEU A 266 6.31 2.99 14.57
N HIS A 267 5.61 3.77 13.75
CA HIS A 267 4.16 3.68 13.59
C HIS A 267 3.76 4.34 12.29
N GLY A 268 3.24 3.55 11.35
CA GLY A 268 2.99 4.04 10.00
C GLY A 268 2.10 3.14 9.14
N VAL A 269 1.82 3.63 7.93
CA VAL A 269 1.08 2.95 6.85
C VAL A 269 2.07 2.59 5.74
N PRO A 270 2.74 1.43 5.82
CA PRO A 270 3.74 1.07 4.82
C PRO A 270 3.13 0.68 3.47
N GLU A 271 1.88 0.19 3.41
CA GLU A 271 1.33 -0.22 2.12
C GLU A 271 -0.19 -0.12 2.03
N ILE A 272 -0.67 0.11 0.81
CA ILE A 272 -2.08 0.06 0.41
C ILE A 272 -2.28 -0.80 -0.84
N ALA A 273 -3.45 -1.39 -1.01
CA ALA A 273 -3.83 -2.11 -2.23
C ALA A 273 -5.26 -1.79 -2.64
N VAL A 274 -5.52 -1.56 -3.92
CA VAL A 274 -6.86 -1.25 -4.42
C VAL A 274 -7.69 -2.53 -4.55
N LEU A 275 -8.86 -2.58 -3.92
CA LEU A 275 -9.78 -3.72 -4.01
C LEU A 275 -10.65 -3.65 -5.27
N ASP A 276 -11.21 -2.47 -5.57
CA ASP A 276 -12.17 -2.27 -6.65
C ASP A 276 -12.13 -0.85 -7.25
N GLN A 277 -13.04 -0.59 -8.18
CA GLN A 277 -13.25 0.74 -8.79
C GLN A 277 -14.11 1.67 -7.92
N GLY A 278 -14.73 1.16 -6.87
CA GLY A 278 -15.66 1.87 -5.99
C GLY A 278 -14.98 2.73 -4.93
N GLY A 279 -13.67 2.62 -4.78
CA GLY A 279 -12.90 3.35 -3.77
C GLY A 279 -12.66 2.55 -2.49
N HIS A 280 -12.65 1.22 -2.61
CA HIS A 280 -12.27 0.33 -1.53
C HIS A 280 -10.81 -0.09 -1.67
N PHE A 281 -10.11 -0.13 -0.53
CA PHE A 281 -8.68 -0.50 -0.46
C PHE A 281 -8.45 -1.47 0.69
N LEU A 282 -7.29 -2.10 0.67
CA LEU A 282 -6.63 -2.63 1.87
C LEU A 282 -5.53 -1.65 2.29
N SER A 283 -5.29 -1.53 3.58
CA SER A 283 -4.11 -0.86 4.12
C SER A 283 -3.45 -1.72 5.19
N LEU A 284 -2.14 -1.67 5.23
CA LEU A 284 -1.34 -2.27 6.28
C LEU A 284 -0.94 -1.16 7.25
N GLU A 285 -1.24 -1.32 8.55
CA GLU A 285 -0.69 -0.49 9.61
C GLU A 285 0.35 -1.29 10.38
N ARG A 286 1.53 -0.74 10.53
CA ARG A 286 2.66 -1.35 11.22
C ARG A 286 3.12 -0.45 12.37
N SER A 287 3.38 -1.07 13.53
CA SER A 287 4.07 -0.44 14.64
C SER A 287 5.19 -1.35 15.13
N TYR A 288 6.28 -0.76 15.60
CA TYR A 288 7.36 -1.48 16.25
C TYR A 288 7.75 -0.77 17.54
N GLY A 289 8.02 -1.52 18.58
CA GLY A 289 8.44 -0.98 19.88
C GLY A 289 8.95 -2.06 20.82
N PHE A 290 8.98 -1.77 22.12
CA PHE A 290 9.50 -2.69 23.13
C PHE A 290 8.78 -4.05 23.21
N GLN A 291 7.57 -4.16 22.67
CA GLN A 291 6.78 -5.39 22.63
C GLN A 291 6.90 -6.13 21.27
N GLY A 292 7.80 -5.66 20.38
CA GLY A 292 7.94 -6.17 19.02
C GLY A 292 6.99 -5.48 18.04
N PHE A 293 6.66 -6.17 16.95
CA PHE A 293 5.78 -5.69 15.91
C PHE A 293 4.30 -5.81 16.29
N THR A 294 3.53 -4.81 15.90
CA THR A 294 2.06 -4.86 15.81
C THR A 294 1.67 -4.56 14.38
N ILE A 295 0.98 -5.49 13.72
CA ILE A 295 0.64 -5.40 12.31
C ILE A 295 -0.83 -5.71 12.13
N ARG A 296 -1.54 -4.80 11.45
CA ARG A 296 -2.98 -4.90 11.21
C ARG A 296 -3.32 -4.59 9.76
N LEU A 297 -4.19 -5.39 9.21
CA LEU A 297 -4.77 -5.21 7.88
C LEU A 297 -6.16 -4.63 8.02
N TYR A 298 -6.41 -3.50 7.38
CA TYR A 298 -7.71 -2.83 7.37
C TYR A 298 -8.31 -2.84 5.97
N GLN A 299 -9.63 -2.88 5.90
CA GLN A 299 -10.38 -2.48 4.74
C GLN A 299 -10.71 -0.99 4.85
N LEU A 300 -10.56 -0.26 3.75
CA LEU A 300 -10.83 1.17 3.66
C LEU A 300 -11.98 1.46 2.70
N ALA A 301 -12.72 2.54 2.97
CA ALA A 301 -13.71 3.12 2.07
C ALA A 301 -13.50 4.63 1.95
N SER A 302 -13.14 5.09 0.75
CA SER A 302 -12.79 6.50 0.49
C SER A 302 -13.97 7.33 -0.02
N GLY A 303 -15.12 6.71 -0.35
CA GLY A 303 -16.22 7.37 -1.06
C GLY A 303 -16.89 8.53 -0.32
N GLY A 304 -16.77 8.59 1.02
CA GLY A 304 -17.29 9.67 1.86
C GLY A 304 -16.23 10.67 2.33
N ALA A 305 -14.96 10.44 2.00
CA ALA A 305 -13.84 11.23 2.52
C ALA A 305 -13.80 12.64 1.91
N THR A 306 -13.50 13.62 2.74
CA THR A 306 -13.35 15.02 2.32
C THR A 306 -12.07 15.19 1.51
N ASP A 307 -12.13 15.96 0.39
CA ASP A 307 -10.93 16.39 -0.31
C ASP A 307 -10.23 17.50 0.50
N ILE A 308 -9.01 17.20 0.94
CA ILE A 308 -8.15 18.09 1.71
C ILE A 308 -6.98 18.68 0.90
N GLY A 309 -7.02 18.60 -0.44
CA GLY A 309 -5.94 19.07 -1.31
C GLY A 309 -5.53 20.53 -1.08
N THR A 310 -6.47 21.37 -0.63
CA THR A 310 -6.22 22.79 -0.28
C THR A 310 -5.91 23.03 1.21
N VAL A 311 -5.95 21.98 2.05
CA VAL A 311 -5.68 22.11 3.49
C VAL A 311 -4.17 22.07 3.72
N GLY A 312 -3.62 23.17 4.22
CA GLY A 312 -2.18 23.32 4.47
C GLY A 312 -1.67 22.51 5.66
N SER A 313 -2.49 22.38 6.71
CA SER A 313 -2.16 21.63 7.94
C SER A 313 -3.37 20.92 8.49
N LEU A 314 -3.16 19.71 9.00
CA LEU A 314 -4.16 18.87 9.70
C LEU A 314 -3.94 18.86 11.22
N ARG A 315 -3.01 19.68 11.73
CA ARG A 315 -2.74 19.76 13.18
C ARG A 315 -3.96 20.29 13.92
N GLY A 316 -4.26 19.70 15.08
CA GLY A 316 -5.36 20.11 15.95
C GLY A 316 -6.70 19.53 15.52
N ASP A 317 -7.77 20.32 15.68
CA ASP A 317 -9.14 19.89 15.43
C ASP A 317 -9.45 19.75 13.92
N VAL A 318 -9.78 18.56 13.50
CA VAL A 318 -10.19 18.19 12.14
C VAL A 318 -11.65 17.71 12.08
N SER A 319 -12.47 18.01 13.07
CA SER A 319 -13.87 17.54 13.17
C SER A 319 -14.76 17.94 11.97
N GLY A 320 -14.32 18.93 11.17
CA GLY A 320 -14.98 19.31 9.92
C GLY A 320 -14.54 18.52 8.68
N ILE A 321 -13.64 17.57 8.81
CA ILE A 321 -13.08 16.74 7.75
C ILE A 321 -13.55 15.29 7.96
N ASN A 322 -14.23 14.70 6.98
CA ASN A 322 -14.53 13.28 7.00
C ASN A 322 -13.27 12.52 6.55
N PRO A 323 -12.64 11.69 7.39
CA PRO A 323 -11.51 10.86 7.00
C PRO A 323 -11.95 9.72 6.07
N ILE A 324 -11.00 8.96 5.56
CA ILE A 324 -11.24 7.65 4.97
C ILE A 324 -11.74 6.73 6.09
N GLU A 325 -12.89 6.10 5.86
CA GLU A 325 -13.42 5.12 6.81
C GLU A 325 -12.62 3.82 6.73
N LYS A 326 -12.42 3.16 7.89
CA LYS A 326 -11.66 1.91 7.94
C LYS A 326 -12.27 0.90 8.90
N GLU A 327 -12.13 -0.38 8.55
CA GLU A 327 -12.57 -1.52 9.35
C GLU A 327 -11.44 -2.55 9.46
N LEU A 328 -11.20 -3.07 10.67
CA LEU A 328 -10.17 -4.08 10.91
C LEU A 328 -10.56 -5.40 10.23
N LEU A 329 -9.73 -5.85 9.30
CA LEU A 329 -9.91 -7.14 8.60
C LEU A 329 -9.13 -8.26 9.30
N VAL A 330 -7.84 -8.05 9.58
CA VAL A 330 -6.96 -9.02 10.24
C VAL A 330 -6.02 -8.31 11.22
N ASP A 331 -5.93 -8.84 12.44
CA ASP A 331 -4.87 -8.52 13.39
C ASP A 331 -3.84 -9.67 13.37
N LEU A 332 -2.67 -9.43 12.74
CA LEU A 332 -1.64 -10.45 12.58
C LEU A 332 -1.07 -10.91 13.93
N ASN A 333 -1.17 -10.10 14.97
CA ASN A 333 -0.74 -10.46 16.32
C ASN A 333 -1.58 -11.58 16.95
N ARG A 334 -2.75 -11.89 16.35
CA ARG A 334 -3.62 -13.00 16.78
C ARG A 334 -3.34 -14.30 16.03
N LEU A 335 -2.46 -14.25 15.03
CA LEU A 335 -2.03 -15.43 14.29
C LEU A 335 -0.87 -16.09 15.06
N ASP A 336 -0.82 -17.42 15.04
CA ASP A 336 0.24 -18.20 15.70
C ASP A 336 1.49 -18.26 14.80
N LEU A 337 2.13 -17.10 14.60
CA LEU A 337 3.36 -16.97 13.81
C LEU A 337 4.27 -15.86 14.39
N PRO A 338 5.60 -15.98 14.23
CA PRO A 338 6.51 -14.92 14.58
C PRO A 338 6.31 -13.74 13.61
N LEU A 339 6.04 -12.56 14.17
CA LEU A 339 5.92 -11.36 13.35
C LEU A 339 7.30 -10.82 12.98
N GLN A 340 7.47 -10.52 11.70
CA GLN A 340 8.60 -9.82 11.11
C GLN A 340 8.16 -8.41 10.72
N ASN A 341 9.05 -7.63 10.11
CA ASN A 341 8.74 -6.30 9.59
C ASN A 341 7.92 -6.39 8.29
N TYR A 342 6.64 -6.84 8.36
CA TYR A 342 5.77 -6.88 7.17
C TYR A 342 5.37 -5.46 6.78
N GLU A 343 5.82 -5.05 5.60
CA GLU A 343 5.51 -3.73 5.04
C GLU A 343 5.09 -3.79 3.57
N ALA A 344 5.53 -4.79 2.82
CA ALA A 344 5.13 -4.99 1.44
C ALA A 344 3.83 -5.78 1.33
N MET A 345 2.91 -5.36 0.45
CA MET A 345 1.63 -6.03 0.21
C MET A 345 1.22 -5.96 -1.25
N ALA A 346 0.82 -7.10 -1.83
CA ALA A 346 0.26 -7.14 -3.18
C ALA A 346 -0.77 -8.25 -3.33
N PHE A 347 -1.71 -8.08 -4.28
CA PHE A 347 -2.48 -9.21 -4.74
C PHE A 347 -1.57 -10.15 -5.54
N GLY A 348 -1.66 -11.43 -5.23
CA GLY A 348 -0.89 -12.47 -5.88
C GLY A 348 -1.71 -13.30 -6.89
N PRO A 349 -1.19 -14.47 -7.28
CA PRO A 349 -1.87 -15.36 -8.19
C PRO A 349 -3.20 -15.86 -7.63
N THR A 350 -4.10 -16.25 -8.54
CA THR A 350 -5.38 -16.88 -8.18
C THR A 350 -5.14 -18.25 -7.59
N LEU A 351 -5.72 -18.52 -6.43
CA LEU A 351 -5.60 -19.81 -5.76
C LEU A 351 -6.47 -20.89 -6.44
N GLY A 352 -6.18 -22.16 -6.17
CA GLY A 352 -6.81 -23.31 -6.83
C GLY A 352 -8.33 -23.39 -6.71
N ASN A 353 -8.92 -22.75 -5.67
CA ASN A 353 -10.37 -22.58 -5.47
C ASN A 353 -10.95 -21.35 -6.19
N ARG A 354 -10.15 -20.66 -7.01
CA ARG A 354 -10.45 -19.41 -7.74
C ARG A 354 -10.65 -18.19 -6.84
N THR A 355 -10.18 -18.22 -5.61
CA THR A 355 -10.12 -17.04 -4.76
C THR A 355 -8.85 -16.24 -5.05
N ARG A 356 -8.87 -14.97 -4.73
CA ARG A 356 -7.72 -14.08 -4.88
C ARG A 356 -6.75 -14.28 -3.71
N SER A 357 -5.45 -14.33 -3.97
CA SER A 357 -4.47 -14.29 -2.89
C SER A 357 -4.05 -12.85 -2.59
N LEU A 358 -3.69 -12.62 -1.32
CA LEU A 358 -2.97 -11.44 -0.87
C LEU A 358 -1.63 -11.90 -0.31
N LEU A 359 -0.57 -11.28 -0.78
CA LEU A 359 0.80 -11.54 -0.36
C LEU A 359 1.25 -10.42 0.56
N LEU A 360 1.83 -10.77 1.69
CA LEU A 360 2.58 -9.84 2.54
C LEU A 360 4.03 -10.30 2.59
N MET A 361 4.98 -9.38 2.46
CA MET A 361 6.40 -9.70 2.57
C MET A 361 7.07 -8.80 3.61
N SER A 362 7.99 -9.37 4.37
CA SER A 362 8.74 -8.62 5.36
C SER A 362 10.06 -8.13 4.80
N ASP A 363 10.44 -6.93 5.20
CA ASP A 363 11.78 -6.40 5.07
C ASP A 363 12.69 -6.98 6.16
N ASP A 364 13.90 -7.37 5.79
CA ASP A 364 14.92 -7.93 6.68
C ASP A 364 16.03 -6.93 7.03
N TYR A 365 15.95 -5.68 6.55
CA TYR A 365 16.97 -4.63 6.74
C TYR A 365 18.38 -5.10 6.38
N PHE A 366 18.54 -6.11 5.53
CA PHE A 366 19.82 -6.81 5.28
C PHE A 366 20.49 -7.32 6.57
N SER A 367 19.75 -7.53 7.64
CA SER A 367 20.24 -8.00 8.94
C SER A 367 20.25 -9.52 9.01
N ASP A 368 21.24 -10.10 9.66
CA ASP A 368 21.29 -11.55 9.92
C ASP A 368 20.22 -11.99 10.93
N ASP A 369 19.71 -11.07 11.75
CA ASP A 369 18.72 -11.33 12.81
C ASP A 369 17.26 -11.19 12.34
N GLN A 370 17.03 -10.73 11.11
CA GLN A 370 15.71 -10.56 10.52
C GLN A 370 15.53 -11.48 9.31
N GLU A 371 14.30 -11.83 9.01
CA GLU A 371 13.96 -12.73 7.92
C GLU A 371 13.14 -12.02 6.85
N THR A 372 13.42 -12.29 5.57
CA THR A 372 12.49 -12.00 4.48
C THR A 372 11.46 -13.12 4.45
N SER A 373 10.27 -12.85 4.92
CA SER A 373 9.17 -13.81 5.05
C SER A 373 8.00 -13.41 4.16
N LEU A 374 7.42 -14.38 3.46
CA LEU A 374 6.20 -14.25 2.65
C LEU A 374 5.04 -14.89 3.40
N LEU A 375 3.96 -14.15 3.59
CA LEU A 375 2.66 -14.67 4.02
C LEU A 375 1.69 -14.68 2.84
N VAL A 376 0.89 -15.73 2.74
CA VAL A 376 -0.16 -15.86 1.71
C VAL A 376 -1.51 -15.93 2.39
N PHE A 377 -2.35 -14.94 2.12
CA PHE A 377 -3.74 -14.94 2.56
C PHE A 377 -4.68 -15.29 1.40
N GLN A 378 -5.72 -16.05 1.69
CA GLN A 378 -6.86 -16.21 0.80
C GLN A 378 -7.88 -15.13 1.10
N LEU A 379 -8.32 -14.39 0.08
CA LEU A 379 -9.40 -13.40 0.19
C LEU A 379 -10.70 -14.00 -0.31
N SER A 380 -11.79 -13.75 0.42
CA SER A 380 -13.14 -14.13 0.05
C SER A 380 -14.09 -12.93 0.20
N GLY A 381 -15.14 -12.85 -0.63
CA GLY A 381 -16.07 -11.71 -0.62
C GLY A 381 -15.78 -10.63 -1.67
N LEU A 382 -14.82 -10.86 -2.57
CA LEU A 382 -14.49 -9.99 -3.72
C LEU A 382 -15.29 -10.38 -4.96
#